data_496f1e22c777857b59ee6fc1dba76c3a
#
_entry.id   496f1e22c777857b59ee6fc1dba76c3a
#
_cell.length_a   1.000
_cell.length_b   1.000
_cell.length_c   1.000
_cell.angle_alpha   90.00
_cell.angle_beta   90.00
_cell.angle_gamma   90.00
#
_symmetry.space_group_name_H-M   'P 1'
#
loop_
_entity.id
_entity.type
_entity.pdbx_description
1 polymer ?
#
loop_
_entity_poly.entity_id
_entity_poly.type
_entity_poly.pdbx_seq_one_letter_code
_entity_poly.pdbx_strand_id
1 'polypeptide(L)'
;MKISGIYKITNTITGDFYIGSSKNIKQRWREHKKPSVWKRFSNSPMYHDMQKYGVDKFEFQILEEVEADSLKEKEQQFIETLKPTYNSNNAKGLNIERQKEYQQSDKCKESNKKARNKYDNQLCFYNGENLTLAALKMRFQRAGVEHPTLEAKKYLLKKESNNAIEFYDVYP
;
A
#
# COMPACT_ATOMS: atom_id res chain seq x y z
N MET A 1 -34.00 9.45 -5.05
CA MET A 1 -33.38 10.27 -6.11
C MET A 1 -31.87 10.05 -6.11
N LYS A 2 -31.23 9.94 -7.29
CA LYS A 2 -29.77 9.91 -7.42
C LYS A 2 -29.30 11.37 -7.57
N ILE A 3 -28.35 11.81 -6.77
CA ILE A 3 -27.75 13.13 -6.83
C ILE A 3 -26.39 13.00 -7.51
N SER A 4 -26.21 13.65 -8.65
CA SER A 4 -24.94 13.79 -9.35
C SER A 4 -24.31 15.13 -8.99
N GLY A 5 -23.01 15.15 -8.69
CA GLY A 5 -22.35 16.41 -8.30
C GLY A 5 -20.99 16.23 -7.65
N ILE A 6 -20.52 17.35 -7.11
CA ILE A 6 -19.25 17.48 -6.40
C ILE A 6 -19.52 17.45 -4.89
N TYR A 7 -18.67 16.73 -4.16
CA TYR A 7 -18.78 16.61 -2.71
C TYR A 7 -17.43 16.83 -2.02
N LYS A 8 -17.52 17.21 -0.76
CA LYS A 8 -16.39 17.41 0.14
C LYS A 8 -16.50 16.43 1.31
N ILE A 9 -15.37 15.85 1.71
CA ILE A 9 -15.23 15.04 2.93
C ILE A 9 -14.18 15.71 3.80
N THR A 10 -14.57 16.21 4.97
CA THR A 10 -13.69 16.94 5.89
C THR A 10 -13.41 16.12 7.13
N ASN A 11 -12.14 15.98 7.50
CA ASN A 11 -11.73 15.48 8.80
C ASN A 11 -11.91 16.60 9.84
N THR A 12 -12.86 16.46 10.76
CA THR A 12 -13.18 17.49 11.76
C THR A 12 -12.10 17.66 12.84
N ILE A 13 -11.16 16.72 12.93
CA ILE A 13 -10.04 16.79 13.89
C ILE A 13 -8.88 17.61 13.33
N THR A 14 -8.51 17.40 12.05
CA THR A 14 -7.34 18.05 11.44
C THR A 14 -7.70 19.24 10.55
N GLY A 15 -8.95 19.34 10.10
CA GLY A 15 -9.39 20.30 9.10
C GLY A 15 -9.06 19.91 7.66
N ASP A 16 -8.30 18.83 7.45
CA ASP A 16 -7.98 18.30 6.14
C ASP A 16 -9.22 17.82 5.41
N PHE A 17 -9.26 18.01 4.09
CA PHE A 17 -10.43 17.62 3.32
C PHE A 17 -10.08 17.06 1.95
N TYR A 18 -11.03 16.30 1.42
CA TYR A 18 -11.05 15.68 0.11
C TYR A 18 -12.19 16.24 -0.72
N ILE A 19 -11.97 16.44 -2.01
CA ILE A 19 -13.00 16.76 -3.01
C ILE A 19 -13.10 15.59 -3.98
N GLY A 20 -14.33 15.21 -4.31
CA GLY A 20 -14.61 14.18 -5.30
C GLY A 20 -15.90 14.43 -6.03
N SER A 21 -16.10 13.72 -7.14
CA SER A 21 -17.32 13.73 -7.93
C SER A 21 -17.98 12.37 -8.00
N SER A 22 -19.29 12.34 -8.21
CA SER A 22 -20.03 11.11 -8.44
C SER A 22 -21.35 11.36 -9.15
N LYS A 23 -21.74 10.42 -10.03
CA LYS A 23 -23.10 10.35 -10.59
C LYS A 23 -24.16 9.93 -9.56
N ASN A 24 -23.73 9.44 -8.39
CA ASN A 24 -24.58 9.08 -7.26
C ASN A 24 -23.83 9.28 -5.95
N ILE A 25 -23.86 10.50 -5.44
CA ILE A 25 -23.12 10.91 -4.23
C ILE A 25 -23.47 10.05 -3.03
N LYS A 26 -24.77 9.77 -2.80
CA LYS A 26 -25.21 8.95 -1.65
C LYS A 26 -24.64 7.53 -1.67
N GLN A 27 -24.51 6.94 -2.85
CA GLN A 27 -23.89 5.62 -3.01
C GLN A 27 -22.38 5.73 -2.76
N ARG A 28 -21.74 6.75 -3.34
CA ARG A 28 -20.30 6.96 -3.18
C ARG A 28 -19.90 7.19 -1.72
N TRP A 29 -20.69 7.95 -0.96
CA TRP A 29 -20.45 8.13 0.47
C TRP A 29 -20.55 6.82 1.28
N ARG A 30 -21.51 5.95 0.94
CA ARG A 30 -21.59 4.61 1.55
C ARG A 30 -20.34 3.78 1.27
N GLU A 31 -19.77 3.91 0.07
CA GLU A 31 -18.51 3.25 -0.29
C GLU A 31 -17.34 3.80 0.52
N HIS A 32 -17.21 5.11 0.62
CA HIS A 32 -16.17 5.73 1.44
C HIS A 32 -16.21 5.29 2.92
N LYS A 33 -17.40 5.02 3.45
CA LYS A 33 -17.58 4.59 4.85
C LYS A 33 -17.28 3.11 5.11
N LYS A 34 -16.99 2.30 4.08
CA LYS A 34 -16.74 0.86 4.25
C LYS A 34 -15.30 0.59 4.70
N PRO A 35 -15.08 -0.13 5.82
CA PRO A 35 -13.73 -0.51 6.27
C PRO A 35 -12.92 -1.31 5.23
N SER A 36 -13.60 -2.09 4.36
CA SER A 36 -12.95 -2.83 3.28
C SER A 36 -12.31 -1.91 2.23
N VAL A 37 -12.91 -0.74 1.98
CA VAL A 37 -12.36 0.27 1.08
C VAL A 37 -11.11 0.91 1.68
N TRP A 38 -11.12 1.22 2.97
CA TRP A 38 -9.95 1.80 3.65
C TRP A 38 -8.76 0.85 3.63
N LYS A 39 -8.99 -0.45 3.86
CA LYS A 39 -7.94 -1.47 3.78
C LYS A 39 -7.36 -1.60 2.37
N ARG A 40 -8.24 -1.57 1.35
CA ARG A 40 -7.83 -1.67 -0.06
C ARG A 40 -7.01 -0.47 -0.52
N PHE A 41 -7.36 0.73 -0.06
CA PHE A 41 -6.71 2.00 -0.42
C PHE A 41 -5.94 2.60 0.75
N SER A 42 -5.23 1.77 1.51
CA SER A 42 -4.47 2.17 2.71
C SER A 42 -3.39 3.24 2.44
N ASN A 43 -2.95 3.38 1.20
CA ASN A 43 -2.02 4.43 0.78
C ASN A 43 -2.68 5.82 0.62
N SER A 44 -4.02 5.91 0.65
CA SER A 44 -4.72 7.18 0.61
C SER A 44 -4.70 7.86 2.00
N PRO A 45 -4.20 9.11 2.10
CA PRO A 45 -4.17 9.83 3.38
C PRO A 45 -5.54 9.93 4.04
N MET A 46 -6.59 10.19 3.27
CA MET A 46 -7.96 10.27 3.79
C MET A 46 -8.40 8.94 4.44
N TYR A 47 -8.18 7.80 3.79
CA TYR A 47 -8.59 6.51 4.35
C TYR A 47 -7.71 6.07 5.52
N HIS A 48 -6.45 6.46 5.53
CA HIS A 48 -5.59 6.27 6.69
C HIS A 48 -6.15 7.03 7.91
N ASP A 49 -6.55 8.27 7.73
CA ASP A 49 -7.14 9.08 8.79
C ASP A 49 -8.52 8.57 9.21
N MET A 50 -9.34 8.05 8.30
CA MET A 50 -10.58 7.36 8.64
C MET A 50 -10.35 6.13 9.54
N GLN A 51 -9.25 5.40 9.32
CA GLN A 51 -8.86 4.28 10.19
C GLN A 51 -8.37 4.75 11.56
N LYS A 52 -7.65 5.86 11.61
CA LYS A 52 -7.03 6.40 12.81
C LYS A 52 -8.05 7.07 13.74
N TYR A 53 -8.92 7.91 13.18
CA TYR A 53 -9.83 8.77 13.94
C TYR A 53 -11.27 8.27 13.99
N GLY A 54 -11.63 7.31 13.13
CA GLY A 54 -13.01 6.87 12.94
C GLY A 54 -13.78 7.70 11.91
N VAL A 55 -14.70 7.06 11.21
CA VAL A 55 -15.51 7.71 10.15
C VAL A 55 -16.50 8.73 10.69
N ASP A 56 -16.87 8.66 11.95
CA ASP A 56 -17.71 9.59 12.69
C ASP A 56 -17.08 10.98 12.87
N LYS A 57 -15.76 11.07 12.71
CA LYS A 57 -15.01 12.33 12.69
C LYS A 57 -14.87 12.94 11.29
N PHE A 58 -15.59 12.41 10.31
CA PHE A 58 -15.60 12.93 8.95
C PHE A 58 -16.98 13.45 8.57
N GLU A 59 -17.00 14.71 8.17
CA GLU A 59 -18.18 15.38 7.65
C GLU A 59 -18.27 15.21 6.14
N PHE A 60 -19.47 14.89 5.63
CA PHE A 60 -19.77 14.68 4.22
C PHE A 60 -20.74 15.76 3.74
N GLN A 61 -20.29 16.59 2.81
CA GLN A 61 -21.03 17.75 2.31
C GLN A 61 -21.12 17.72 0.79
N ILE A 62 -22.30 18.02 0.21
CA ILE A 62 -22.46 18.31 -1.22
C ILE A 62 -22.06 19.76 -1.44
N LEU A 63 -21.15 20.00 -2.38
CA LEU A 63 -20.72 21.36 -2.77
C LEU A 63 -21.59 21.90 -3.90
N GLU A 64 -21.81 21.10 -4.95
CA GLU A 64 -22.59 21.50 -6.12
C GLU A 64 -23.24 20.28 -6.77
N GLU A 65 -24.50 20.38 -7.14
CA GLU A 65 -25.16 19.40 -7.99
C GLU A 65 -24.83 19.72 -9.45
N VAL A 66 -24.29 18.73 -10.18
CA VAL A 66 -23.73 18.91 -11.52
C VAL A 66 -24.16 17.75 -12.42
N GLU A 67 -24.43 18.03 -13.68
CA GLU A 67 -24.68 17.03 -14.71
C GLU A 67 -23.49 16.09 -14.88
N ALA A 68 -23.78 14.82 -15.22
CA ALA A 68 -22.78 13.76 -15.26
C ALA A 68 -21.58 14.04 -16.19
N ASP A 69 -21.81 14.79 -17.26
CA ASP A 69 -20.80 15.09 -18.28
C ASP A 69 -19.83 16.20 -17.84
N SER A 70 -20.25 17.08 -16.94
CA SER A 70 -19.44 18.20 -16.42
C SER A 70 -18.70 17.86 -15.12
N LEU A 71 -18.87 16.63 -14.57
CA LEU A 71 -18.31 16.25 -13.27
C LEU A 71 -16.80 16.42 -13.19
N LYS A 72 -16.05 16.00 -14.21
CA LYS A 72 -14.58 16.03 -14.19
C LYS A 72 -14.05 17.46 -14.21
N GLU A 73 -14.64 18.31 -15.04
CA GLU A 73 -14.24 19.71 -15.16
C GLU A 73 -14.52 20.46 -13.86
N LYS A 74 -15.71 20.29 -13.30
CA LYS A 74 -16.10 20.91 -12.04
C LYS A 74 -15.26 20.41 -10.86
N GLU A 75 -15.00 19.11 -10.77
CA GLU A 75 -14.11 18.58 -9.75
C GLU A 75 -12.72 19.23 -9.82
N GLN A 76 -12.15 19.35 -11.02
CA GLN A 76 -10.85 19.96 -11.22
C GLN A 76 -10.86 21.45 -10.81
N GLN A 77 -11.90 22.21 -11.17
CA GLN A 77 -12.07 23.61 -10.74
C GLN A 77 -12.11 23.73 -9.21
N PHE A 78 -12.86 22.87 -8.52
CA PHE A 78 -12.91 22.87 -7.06
C PHE A 78 -11.57 22.49 -6.42
N ILE A 79 -10.84 21.54 -7.00
CA ILE A 79 -9.51 21.14 -6.51
C ILE A 79 -8.51 22.28 -6.65
N GLU A 80 -8.51 22.98 -7.78
CA GLU A 80 -7.61 24.11 -8.04
C GLU A 80 -7.92 25.32 -7.14
N THR A 81 -9.20 25.58 -6.90
CA THR A 81 -9.65 26.71 -6.09
C THR A 81 -9.45 26.48 -4.61
N LEU A 82 -9.85 25.31 -4.09
CA LEU A 82 -9.89 25.02 -2.67
C LEU A 82 -8.63 24.31 -2.17
N LYS A 83 -7.79 23.77 -3.07
CA LYS A 83 -6.50 23.10 -2.77
C LYS A 83 -6.61 22.05 -1.66
N PRO A 84 -7.48 21.05 -1.81
CA PRO A 84 -7.72 20.04 -0.78
C PRO A 84 -6.48 19.24 -0.45
N THR A 85 -6.21 19.04 0.84
CA THR A 85 -5.01 18.34 1.32
C THR A 85 -4.97 16.90 0.87
N TYR A 86 -6.13 16.22 0.88
CA TYR A 86 -6.21 14.80 0.51
C TYR A 86 -6.16 14.52 -0.99
N ASN A 87 -6.42 15.52 -1.87
CA ASN A 87 -6.32 15.38 -3.33
C ASN A 87 -4.94 15.78 -3.87
N SER A 88 -4.21 16.62 -3.13
CA SER A 88 -2.98 17.21 -3.64
C SER A 88 -1.82 16.20 -3.63
N ASN A 89 -0.88 16.39 -4.56
CA ASN A 89 0.43 15.73 -4.51
C ASN A 89 1.25 16.10 -3.25
N ASN A 90 0.85 17.11 -2.48
CA ASN A 90 1.34 17.42 -1.14
C ASN A 90 0.96 16.35 -0.11
N ALA A 91 -0.02 15.51 -0.40
CA ALA A 91 -0.18 14.22 0.26
C ALA A 91 1.10 13.36 0.23
N LYS A 92 2.06 13.64 -0.66
CA LYS A 92 3.41 13.03 -0.61
C LYS A 92 4.17 13.38 0.66
N GLY A 93 4.06 14.61 1.16
CA GLY A 93 4.70 15.01 2.43
C GLY A 93 4.09 14.29 3.62
N LEU A 94 2.75 14.30 3.72
CA LEU A 94 2.00 13.56 4.73
C LEU A 94 2.20 12.04 4.61
N ASN A 95 2.30 11.51 3.38
CA ASN A 95 2.63 10.11 3.15
C ASN A 95 4.06 9.75 3.58
N ILE A 96 5.02 10.65 3.43
CA ILE A 96 6.42 10.41 3.86
C ILE A 96 6.50 10.34 5.39
N GLU A 97 5.83 11.23 6.10
CA GLU A 97 5.80 11.22 7.57
C GLU A 97 5.07 9.97 8.09
N ARG A 98 3.87 9.68 7.58
CA ARG A 98 3.11 8.48 7.92
C ARG A 98 3.82 7.18 7.55
N GLN A 99 4.53 7.14 6.41
CA GLN A 99 5.38 6.01 6.03
C GLN A 99 6.54 5.84 7.01
N LYS A 100 7.17 6.93 7.47
CA LYS A 100 8.20 6.87 8.49
C LYS A 100 7.65 6.34 9.81
N GLU A 101 6.52 6.86 10.27
CA GLU A 101 5.84 6.37 11.48
C GLU A 101 5.46 4.88 11.37
N TYR A 102 4.91 4.45 10.22
CA TYR A 102 4.59 3.05 9.98
C TYR A 102 5.84 2.17 9.95
N GLN A 103 6.92 2.61 9.30
CA GLN A 103 8.19 1.87 9.27
C GLN A 103 8.84 1.74 10.65
N GLN A 104 8.62 2.72 11.53
CA GLN A 104 9.09 2.70 12.92
C GLN A 104 8.17 1.88 13.83
N SER A 105 6.93 1.60 13.42
CA SER A 105 5.98 0.84 14.22
C SER A 105 6.42 -0.60 14.44
N ASP A 106 6.13 -1.13 15.63
CA ASP A 106 6.48 -2.51 15.98
C ASP A 106 5.79 -3.53 15.06
N LYS A 107 4.59 -3.20 14.56
CA LYS A 107 3.86 -4.01 13.58
C LYS A 107 4.62 -4.15 12.26
N CYS A 108 5.23 -3.06 11.78
CA CYS A 108 6.05 -3.09 10.55
C CYS A 108 7.33 -3.87 10.79
N LYS A 109 8.00 -3.64 11.92
CA LYS A 109 9.23 -4.37 12.32
C LYS A 109 8.96 -5.88 12.41
N GLU A 110 7.85 -6.27 13.04
CA GLU A 110 7.47 -7.68 13.17
C GLU A 110 7.10 -8.31 11.82
N SER A 111 6.35 -7.59 10.96
CA SER A 111 6.03 -8.04 9.60
C SER A 111 7.29 -8.25 8.77
N ASN A 112 8.21 -7.29 8.81
CA ASN A 112 9.48 -7.37 8.11
C ASN A 112 10.36 -8.52 8.66
N LYS A 113 10.37 -8.74 9.97
CA LYS A 113 11.06 -9.86 10.60
C LYS A 113 10.48 -11.21 10.15
N LYS A 114 9.15 -11.35 10.10
CA LYS A 114 8.48 -12.56 9.60
C LYS A 114 8.80 -12.82 8.13
N ALA A 115 8.73 -11.79 7.29
CA ALA A 115 9.06 -11.88 5.86
C ALA A 115 10.53 -12.25 5.67
N ARG A 116 11.45 -11.64 6.42
CA ARG A 116 12.88 -11.94 6.38
C ARG A 116 13.16 -13.37 6.82
N ASN A 117 12.59 -13.82 7.94
CA ASN A 117 12.76 -15.20 8.42
C ASN A 117 12.24 -16.22 7.41
N LYS A 118 11.07 -15.96 6.81
CA LYS A 118 10.52 -16.83 5.76
C LYS A 118 11.45 -16.93 4.56
N TYR A 119 12.08 -15.82 4.18
CA TYR A 119 13.01 -15.74 3.07
C TYR A 119 14.34 -16.41 3.39
N ASP A 120 14.92 -16.09 4.54
CA ASP A 120 16.24 -16.59 4.97
C ASP A 120 16.24 -18.11 5.23
N ASN A 121 15.08 -18.69 5.56
CA ASN A 121 14.91 -20.13 5.81
C ASN A 121 14.57 -20.95 4.55
N GLN A 122 14.53 -20.34 3.37
CA GLN A 122 14.39 -21.10 2.13
C GLN A 122 15.58 -22.04 1.93
N LEU A 123 15.29 -23.26 1.47
CA LEU A 123 16.32 -24.26 1.23
C LEU A 123 17.01 -24.03 -0.12
N CYS A 124 18.32 -24.20 -0.12
CA CYS A 124 19.20 -24.15 -1.28
C CYS A 124 19.99 -25.44 -1.34
N PHE A 125 20.30 -25.92 -2.54
CA PHE A 125 21.24 -27.02 -2.74
C PHE A 125 22.53 -26.47 -3.37
N TYR A 126 23.65 -26.65 -2.70
CA TYR A 126 24.94 -26.15 -3.15
C TYR A 126 26.07 -27.10 -2.77
N ASN A 127 26.86 -27.52 -3.76
CA ASN A 127 28.00 -28.43 -3.61
C ASN A 127 27.66 -29.76 -2.82
N GLY A 128 26.50 -30.36 -3.12
CA GLY A 128 26.05 -31.60 -2.47
C GLY A 128 25.42 -31.42 -1.10
N GLU A 129 25.27 -30.17 -0.61
CA GLU A 129 24.72 -29.88 0.73
C GLU A 129 23.39 -29.12 0.65
N ASN A 130 22.44 -29.46 1.52
CA ASN A 130 21.25 -28.67 1.75
C ASN A 130 21.53 -27.57 2.77
N LEU A 131 21.40 -26.32 2.37
CA LEU A 131 21.66 -25.13 3.19
C LEU A 131 20.43 -24.24 3.21
N THR A 132 20.31 -23.38 4.24
CA THR A 132 19.37 -22.27 4.16
C THR A 132 19.94 -21.16 3.27
N LEU A 133 19.05 -20.34 2.66
CA LEU A 133 19.48 -19.21 1.85
C LEU A 133 20.38 -18.25 2.65
N ALA A 134 20.08 -18.07 3.94
CA ALA A 134 20.91 -17.25 4.83
C ALA A 134 22.32 -17.84 4.99
N ALA A 135 22.44 -19.15 5.21
CA ALA A 135 23.72 -19.82 5.37
C ALA A 135 24.56 -19.75 4.09
N LEU A 136 23.95 -20.00 2.92
CA LEU A 136 24.62 -19.92 1.64
C LEU A 136 25.08 -18.49 1.31
N LYS A 137 24.23 -17.49 1.58
CA LYS A 137 24.58 -16.08 1.46
C LYS A 137 25.80 -15.70 2.29
N MET A 138 25.86 -16.13 3.56
CA MET A 138 27.01 -15.89 4.42
C MET A 138 28.28 -16.57 3.90
N ARG A 139 28.18 -17.80 3.36
CA ARG A 139 29.29 -18.53 2.73
C ARG A 139 29.86 -17.73 1.55
N PHE A 140 29.00 -17.21 0.66
CA PHE A 140 29.42 -16.37 -0.47
C PHE A 140 29.98 -15.01 -0.03
N GLN A 141 29.44 -14.41 0.99
CA GLN A 141 29.94 -13.15 1.55
C GLN A 141 31.36 -13.30 2.11
N ARG A 142 31.64 -14.41 2.82
CA ARG A 142 33.00 -14.74 3.33
C ARG A 142 33.97 -15.09 2.19
N ALA A 143 33.48 -15.64 1.09
CA ALA A 143 34.26 -15.92 -0.12
C ALA A 143 34.52 -14.70 -1.01
N GLY A 144 34.04 -13.51 -0.63
CA GLY A 144 34.25 -12.26 -1.39
C GLY A 144 33.42 -12.14 -2.66
N VAL A 145 32.31 -12.89 -2.76
CA VAL A 145 31.39 -12.77 -3.91
C VAL A 145 30.72 -11.41 -3.92
N GLU A 146 30.77 -10.68 -5.01
CA GLU A 146 30.30 -9.30 -5.14
C GLU A 146 28.82 -9.12 -4.81
N HIS A 147 27.97 -10.06 -5.23
CA HIS A 147 26.51 -10.02 -4.99
C HIS A 147 26.02 -11.31 -4.30
N PRO A 148 26.39 -11.56 -3.03
CA PRO A 148 26.18 -12.85 -2.38
C PRO A 148 24.71 -13.26 -2.27
N THR A 149 23.79 -12.31 -2.13
CA THR A 149 22.35 -12.60 -2.09
C THR A 149 21.79 -13.02 -3.43
N LEU A 150 22.21 -12.37 -4.50
CA LEU A 150 21.78 -12.70 -5.87
C LEU A 150 22.34 -14.06 -6.28
N GLU A 151 23.60 -14.30 -5.98
CA GLU A 151 24.27 -15.57 -6.28
C GLU A 151 23.63 -16.74 -5.50
N ALA A 152 23.38 -16.58 -4.20
CA ALA A 152 22.74 -17.60 -3.39
C ALA A 152 21.32 -17.98 -3.87
N LYS A 153 20.58 -17.03 -4.45
CA LYS A 153 19.24 -17.28 -5.01
C LYS A 153 19.24 -18.26 -6.20
N LYS A 154 20.31 -18.38 -6.93
CA LYS A 154 20.42 -19.32 -8.05
C LYS A 154 20.32 -20.77 -7.62
N TYR A 155 20.56 -21.07 -6.35
CA TYR A 155 20.56 -22.40 -5.77
C TYR A 155 19.31 -22.73 -4.96
N LEU A 156 18.25 -21.90 -5.06
CA LEU A 156 16.97 -22.13 -4.38
C LEU A 156 16.29 -23.40 -4.90
N LEU A 157 15.84 -24.25 -3.99
CA LEU A 157 15.01 -25.41 -4.31
C LEU A 157 13.56 -24.98 -4.52
N LYS A 158 12.96 -25.35 -5.64
CA LYS A 158 11.51 -25.27 -5.84
C LYS A 158 10.81 -26.27 -4.95
N LYS A 159 9.81 -25.81 -4.20
CA LYS A 159 8.84 -26.68 -3.56
C LYS A 159 7.73 -26.96 -4.57
N GLU A 160 7.75 -28.12 -5.22
CA GLU A 160 6.59 -28.56 -5.99
C GLU A 160 5.52 -29.16 -5.09
N SER A 161 4.28 -29.08 -5.53
CA SER A 161 3.08 -29.50 -4.79
C SER A 161 2.99 -31.02 -4.55
N ASN A 162 3.92 -31.83 -5.07
CA ASN A 162 3.88 -33.28 -5.06
C ASN A 162 5.18 -33.94 -4.54
N ASN A 163 5.77 -33.48 -3.46
CA ASN A 163 6.93 -34.11 -2.79
C ASN A 163 8.18 -34.40 -3.64
N ALA A 164 8.27 -33.92 -4.88
CA ALA A 164 9.47 -34.01 -5.68
C ALA A 164 10.25 -32.68 -5.58
N ILE A 165 11.54 -32.78 -5.27
CA ILE A 165 12.46 -31.65 -5.26
C ILE A 165 13.13 -31.62 -6.63
N GLU A 166 12.73 -30.68 -7.51
CA GLU A 166 13.45 -30.44 -8.75
C GLU A 166 14.47 -29.31 -8.59
N PHE A 167 15.62 -29.49 -9.21
CA PHE A 167 16.68 -28.49 -9.24
C PHE A 167 16.39 -27.46 -10.33
N TYR A 168 16.70 -26.19 -10.06
CA TYR A 168 16.72 -25.19 -11.12
C TYR A 168 17.91 -25.51 -12.03
N ASP A 169 17.65 -25.84 -13.29
CA ASP A 169 18.67 -25.76 -14.33
C ASP A 169 19.13 -24.30 -14.44
N VAL A 170 20.39 -24.08 -14.15
CA VAL A 170 21.04 -22.79 -14.31
C VAL A 170 21.17 -22.59 -15.81
N TYR A 171 20.44 -21.63 -16.37
CA TYR A 171 20.70 -21.16 -17.73
C TYR A 171 22.15 -20.70 -17.83
N PRO A 172 22.85 -21.05 -18.94
CA PRO A 172 24.23 -20.65 -19.19
C PRO A 172 24.40 -19.15 -19.35
#